data_665fca466b0cddfae1c2b332860931e9
#
_entry.id   665fca466b0cddfae1c2b332860931e9
#
_cell.length_a   1.000
_cell.length_b   1.000
_cell.length_c   1.000
_cell.angle_alpha   90.00
_cell.angle_beta   90.00
_cell.angle_gamma   90.00
#
_symmetry.space_group_name_H-M   'P 1'
#
loop_
_entity.id
_entity.type
_entity.pdbx_description
1 polymer ?
#
loop_
_entity_poly.entity_id
_entity_poly.type
_entity_poly.pdbx_seq_one_letter_code
_entity_poly.pdbx_strand_id
1 'polypeptide(L)'
;MNLRLEARGDYQREYVDGDVVDAETGFKGKFLNFVMSGNLTKDISYAYRHRVNKMVKNSNFFDAIDFLMLNWQANDWLTLSGGKQVVYIGGYEYDRAPIDLYFCSEFWHQMPCYEWGASATLGWNEGRDRIIFQICESPFRNHAQGKDMYAYNVLWSGQHGLLSTAWSANMIEYDKGKYINYIALGNEVKLSRQVKAQIDFMNRAVSGHSFLLKDCSVMAELSYMPTEKVNLFAKATYDVNNTDKVADYTVMPGTELTRFGGGVEYYPLSDDRVRLHANYSYVTGKNSNPDGALRDKQSFFDVGLTWRIRN
;
A
#
# COMPACT_ATOMS: atom_id res chain seq x y z
N MET A 1 16.75 -20.85 0.13
CA MET A 1 15.83 -20.25 1.10
C MET A 1 16.38 -18.89 1.50
N ASN A 2 15.62 -17.83 1.36
CA ASN A 2 16.00 -16.47 1.78
C ASN A 2 15.24 -16.16 3.08
N LEU A 3 15.96 -15.74 4.11
CA LEU A 3 15.39 -15.29 5.37
C LEU A 3 15.73 -13.80 5.55
N ARG A 4 14.75 -13.02 5.98
CA ARG A 4 14.95 -11.59 6.27
C ARG A 4 14.16 -11.20 7.54
N LEU A 5 14.83 -10.56 8.45
CA LEU A 5 14.22 -9.86 9.57
C LEU A 5 14.29 -8.36 9.28
N GLU A 6 13.16 -7.70 9.36
CA GLU A 6 13.06 -6.25 9.15
C GLU A 6 12.51 -5.60 10.39
N ALA A 7 13.10 -4.50 10.81
CA ALA A 7 12.57 -3.71 11.89
C ALA A 7 12.70 -2.21 11.60
N ARG A 8 11.74 -1.44 12.13
CA ARG A 8 11.76 0.01 12.12
C ARG A 8 11.35 0.54 13.50
N GLY A 9 12.14 1.47 14.02
CA GLY A 9 11.85 2.23 15.22
C GLY A 9 12.04 3.70 14.96
N ASP A 10 11.09 4.51 15.45
CA ASP A 10 11.05 5.95 15.23
C ASP A 10 10.90 6.69 16.56
N TYR A 11 11.48 7.87 16.67
CA TYR A 11 11.01 8.92 17.56
C TYR A 11 10.07 9.81 16.78
N GLN A 12 8.83 9.95 17.25
CA GLN A 12 7.81 10.73 16.56
C GLN A 12 7.18 11.78 17.46
N ARG A 13 6.67 12.83 16.83
CA ARG A 13 5.81 13.82 17.46
C ARG A 13 4.63 14.11 16.54
N GLU A 14 3.45 14.11 17.15
CA GLU A 14 2.20 14.45 16.47
C GLU A 14 1.57 15.65 17.16
N TYR A 15 1.00 16.53 16.36
CA TYR A 15 0.26 17.71 16.80
C TYR A 15 -1.07 17.76 16.06
N VAL A 16 -2.12 18.17 16.73
CA VAL A 16 -3.44 18.47 16.14
C VAL A 16 -3.84 19.85 16.57
N ASP A 17 -4.12 20.75 15.64
CA ASP A 17 -4.42 22.19 15.86
C ASP A 17 -3.39 22.93 16.75
N GLY A 18 -2.14 22.50 16.68
CA GLY A 18 -1.01 23.02 17.47
C GLY A 18 -0.78 22.32 18.80
N ASP A 19 -1.70 21.53 19.28
CA ASP A 19 -1.57 20.78 20.54
C ASP A 19 -0.89 19.43 20.33
N VAL A 20 0.00 19.06 21.24
CA VAL A 20 0.72 17.77 21.22
C VAL A 20 -0.25 16.64 21.51
N VAL A 21 -0.21 15.59 20.69
CA VAL A 21 -0.90 14.31 20.95
C VAL A 21 0.05 13.40 21.72
N ASP A 22 -0.02 13.42 23.06
CA ASP A 22 0.91 12.70 23.93
C ASP A 22 0.96 11.19 23.66
N ALA A 23 -0.19 10.57 23.40
CA ALA A 23 -0.28 9.13 23.08
C ALA A 23 0.51 8.73 21.84
N GLU A 24 0.69 9.66 20.90
CA GLU A 24 1.41 9.45 19.64
C GLU A 24 2.80 10.09 19.61
N THR A 25 3.30 10.57 20.74
CA THR A 25 4.62 11.18 20.89
C THR A 25 5.60 10.23 21.57
N GLY A 26 6.89 10.28 21.19
CA GLY A 26 8.00 9.53 21.80
C GLY A 26 8.54 8.40 20.93
N PHE A 27 9.32 7.52 21.53
CA PHE A 27 9.89 6.35 20.85
C PHE A 27 8.84 5.28 20.59
N LYS A 28 8.75 4.83 19.34
CA LYS A 28 7.79 3.80 18.88
C LYS A 28 8.52 2.70 18.09
N GLY A 29 8.27 1.45 18.44
CA GLY A 29 8.53 0.32 17.54
C GLY A 29 7.44 0.27 16.48
N LYS A 30 7.78 0.57 15.23
CA LYS A 30 6.80 0.66 14.13
C LYS A 30 6.55 -0.67 13.43
N PHE A 31 7.62 -1.38 13.13
CA PHE A 31 7.56 -2.64 12.39
C PHE A 31 8.56 -3.64 12.93
N LEU A 32 8.14 -4.89 12.97
CA LEU A 32 8.99 -6.06 13.12
C LEU A 32 8.41 -7.16 12.23
N ASN A 33 9.07 -7.41 11.09
CA ASN A 33 8.62 -8.37 10.09
C ASN A 33 9.62 -9.53 10.00
N PHE A 34 9.09 -10.74 9.97
CA PHE A 34 9.82 -11.92 9.56
C PHE A 34 9.40 -12.30 8.14
N VAL A 35 10.33 -12.39 7.23
CA VAL A 35 10.10 -12.68 5.81
C VAL A 35 10.89 -13.91 5.43
N MET A 36 10.22 -14.86 4.76
CA MET A 36 10.83 -16.06 4.23
C MET A 36 10.35 -16.29 2.80
N SER A 37 11.26 -16.61 1.90
CA SER A 37 10.92 -16.96 0.52
C SER A 37 11.92 -17.96 -0.05
N GLY A 38 11.52 -18.66 -1.10
CA GLY A 38 12.40 -19.62 -1.75
C GLY A 38 11.67 -20.51 -2.74
N ASN A 39 12.41 -21.48 -3.29
CA ASN A 39 11.87 -22.46 -4.20
C ASN A 39 11.77 -23.81 -3.51
N LEU A 40 10.63 -24.50 -3.67
CA LEU A 40 10.43 -25.90 -3.29
C LEU A 40 10.92 -26.83 -4.40
N THR A 41 10.69 -26.44 -5.65
CA THR A 41 11.17 -27.08 -6.87
C THR A 41 11.65 -26.00 -7.85
N LYS A 42 12.08 -26.41 -9.04
CA LYS A 42 12.40 -25.44 -10.12
C LYS A 42 11.20 -24.57 -10.53
N ASP A 43 9.97 -25.12 -10.41
CA ASP A 43 8.74 -24.49 -10.89
C ASP A 43 7.82 -24.00 -9.75
N ILE A 44 8.10 -24.40 -8.49
CA ILE A 44 7.27 -24.03 -7.35
C ILE A 44 8.08 -23.19 -6.37
N SER A 45 7.59 -21.97 -6.08
CA SER A 45 8.16 -21.09 -5.08
C SER A 45 7.12 -20.73 -4.01
N TYR A 46 7.59 -20.19 -2.90
CA TYR A 46 6.75 -19.75 -1.80
C TYR A 46 7.18 -18.37 -1.30
N ALA A 47 6.22 -17.65 -0.73
CA ALA A 47 6.44 -16.39 -0.02
C ALA A 47 5.67 -16.39 1.31
N TYR A 48 6.35 -15.94 2.35
CA TYR A 48 5.79 -15.75 3.69
C TYR A 48 6.27 -14.43 4.26
N ARG A 49 5.35 -13.65 4.85
CA ARG A 49 5.67 -12.46 5.65
C ARG A 49 4.75 -12.36 6.85
N HIS A 50 5.34 -12.34 8.03
CA HIS A 50 4.64 -12.15 9.29
C HIS A 50 5.02 -10.80 9.89
N ARG A 51 4.03 -9.97 10.23
CA ARG A 51 4.19 -8.79 11.09
C ARG A 51 4.16 -9.21 12.56
N VAL A 52 5.33 -9.47 13.12
CA VAL A 52 5.47 -9.98 14.49
C VAL A 52 4.90 -9.01 15.53
N ASN A 53 4.99 -7.71 15.26
CA ASN A 53 4.47 -6.67 16.15
C ASN A 53 2.96 -6.38 15.98
N LYS A 54 2.29 -7.01 15.01
CA LYS A 54 0.83 -6.89 14.86
C LYS A 54 0.12 -7.81 15.86
N MET A 55 0.12 -7.40 17.13
CA MET A 55 -0.67 -8.05 18.16
C MET A 55 -2.10 -7.53 18.08
N VAL A 56 -3.01 -8.33 17.59
CA VAL A 56 -4.43 -7.95 17.52
C VAL A 56 -5.18 -8.64 18.66
N LYS A 57 -5.75 -7.86 19.56
CA LYS A 57 -6.64 -8.37 20.61
C LYS A 57 -7.81 -9.08 19.93
N ASN A 58 -8.04 -10.35 20.25
CA ASN A 58 -9.10 -11.20 19.71
C ASN A 58 -9.03 -11.54 18.21
N SER A 59 -7.86 -11.51 17.59
CA SER A 59 -7.71 -11.89 16.20
C SER A 59 -7.04 -13.25 16.01
N ASN A 60 -7.27 -13.84 14.86
CA ASN A 60 -6.62 -15.04 14.41
C ASN A 60 -5.13 -14.76 14.14
N PHE A 61 -4.25 -15.72 14.45
CA PHE A 61 -2.82 -15.65 14.12
C PHE A 61 -2.56 -15.29 12.66
N PHE A 62 -3.41 -15.75 11.73
CA PHE A 62 -3.31 -15.44 10.31
C PHE A 62 -3.53 -13.98 9.96
N ASP A 63 -4.13 -13.16 10.84
CA ASP A 63 -4.34 -11.73 10.59
C ASP A 63 -3.04 -10.93 10.65
N ALA A 64 -2.03 -11.46 11.36
CA ALA A 64 -0.69 -10.89 11.39
C ALA A 64 0.20 -11.35 10.21
N ILE A 65 -0.26 -12.30 9.40
CA ILE A 65 0.44 -12.79 8.22
C ILE A 65 -0.02 -11.97 7.00
N ASP A 66 0.91 -11.31 6.33
CA ASP A 66 0.65 -10.58 5.10
C ASP A 66 0.70 -11.51 3.88
N PHE A 67 1.73 -12.34 3.79
CA PHE A 67 1.89 -13.33 2.72
C PHE A 67 2.02 -14.75 3.28
N LEU A 68 1.25 -15.66 2.71
CA LEU A 68 1.39 -17.08 2.88
C LEU A 68 0.91 -17.74 1.59
N MET A 69 1.76 -17.81 0.59
CA MET A 69 1.37 -18.18 -0.75
C MET A 69 2.38 -19.12 -1.41
N LEU A 70 1.86 -19.95 -2.29
CA LEU A 70 2.61 -20.77 -3.23
C LEU A 70 2.41 -20.21 -4.64
N ASN A 71 3.48 -20.23 -5.43
CA ASN A 71 3.46 -19.87 -6.84
C ASN A 71 3.94 -21.08 -7.65
N TRP A 72 3.19 -21.43 -8.68
CA TRP A 72 3.55 -22.44 -9.65
C TRP A 72 3.77 -21.79 -11.02
N GLN A 73 5.00 -21.82 -11.47
CA GLN A 73 5.38 -21.43 -12.83
C GLN A 73 4.99 -22.55 -13.78
N ALA A 74 3.79 -22.46 -14.35
CA ALA A 74 3.24 -23.50 -15.23
C ALA A 74 3.99 -23.57 -16.58
N ASN A 75 4.48 -22.41 -17.05
CA ASN A 75 5.36 -22.25 -18.22
C ASN A 75 5.99 -20.86 -18.19
N ASP A 76 6.74 -20.48 -19.23
CA ASP A 76 7.52 -19.25 -19.29
C ASP A 76 6.67 -17.96 -19.20
N TRP A 77 5.38 -18.03 -19.52
CA TRP A 77 4.48 -16.87 -19.54
C TRP A 77 3.34 -16.94 -18.53
N LEU A 78 3.12 -18.08 -17.84
CA LEU A 78 2.01 -18.28 -16.89
C LEU A 78 2.51 -18.71 -15.51
N THR A 79 2.16 -17.94 -14.50
CA THR A 79 2.29 -18.32 -13.07
C THR A 79 0.91 -18.36 -12.42
N LEU A 80 0.63 -19.43 -11.73
CA LEU A 80 -0.56 -19.59 -10.88
C LEU A 80 -0.15 -19.45 -9.42
N SER A 81 -0.93 -18.71 -8.63
CA SER A 81 -0.64 -18.49 -7.22
C SER A 81 -1.86 -18.73 -6.37
N GLY A 82 -1.66 -19.27 -5.16
CA GLY A 82 -2.73 -19.50 -4.21
C GLY A 82 -2.28 -19.30 -2.78
N GLY A 83 -3.19 -18.83 -1.92
CA GLY A 83 -2.93 -18.54 -0.51
C GLY A 83 -3.26 -17.09 -0.13
N LYS A 84 -2.70 -16.63 1.00
CA LYS A 84 -2.87 -15.23 1.42
C LYS A 84 -1.89 -14.36 0.67
N GLN A 85 -2.41 -13.36 -0.02
CA GLN A 85 -1.66 -12.50 -0.93
C GLN A 85 -2.20 -11.07 -0.91
N VAL A 86 -1.48 -10.12 -1.52
CA VAL A 86 -1.99 -8.76 -1.66
C VAL A 86 -3.24 -8.76 -2.55
N VAL A 87 -4.21 -7.93 -2.22
CA VAL A 87 -5.31 -7.59 -3.14
C VAL A 87 -4.71 -6.75 -4.26
N TYR A 88 -4.74 -7.25 -5.51
CA TYR A 88 -4.06 -6.59 -6.63
C TYR A 88 -4.79 -5.34 -7.09
N ILE A 89 -4.49 -4.22 -6.44
CA ILE A 89 -4.93 -2.88 -6.79
C ILE A 89 -3.73 -2.11 -7.33
N GLY A 90 -3.92 -1.33 -8.38
CA GLY A 90 -2.88 -0.51 -8.98
C GLY A 90 -2.47 0.67 -8.10
N GLY A 91 -1.36 1.31 -8.47
CA GLY A 91 -0.78 2.44 -7.75
C GLY A 91 0.52 2.10 -7.04
N TYR A 92 1.45 3.03 -7.06
CA TYR A 92 2.78 2.88 -6.46
C TYR A 92 2.77 3.10 -4.95
N GLU A 93 1.84 3.93 -4.44
CA GLU A 93 1.64 4.05 -3.00
C GLU A 93 1.10 2.73 -2.43
N TYR A 94 0.12 2.13 -3.10
CA TYR A 94 -0.50 0.90 -2.64
C TYR A 94 0.44 -0.31 -2.67
N ASP A 95 1.29 -0.40 -3.68
CA ASP A 95 2.29 -1.48 -3.83
C ASP A 95 3.47 -1.36 -2.85
N ARG A 96 3.67 -0.19 -2.25
CA ARG A 96 4.78 0.05 -1.33
C ARG A 96 4.61 -0.71 -0.01
N ALA A 97 5.68 -1.38 0.42
CA ALA A 97 5.67 -2.08 1.70
C ALA A 97 5.42 -1.10 2.87
N PRO A 98 4.57 -1.44 3.86
CA PRO A 98 4.25 -0.54 4.98
C PRO A 98 5.47 -0.01 5.75
N ILE A 99 6.53 -0.82 5.88
CA ILE A 99 7.78 -0.42 6.56
C ILE A 99 8.52 0.71 5.81
N ASP A 100 8.23 0.90 4.53
CA ASP A 100 8.85 1.90 3.65
C ASP A 100 7.97 3.14 3.43
N LEU A 101 6.82 3.21 4.10
CA LEU A 101 5.94 4.37 4.11
C LEU A 101 6.11 5.17 5.41
N TYR A 102 6.24 6.49 5.27
CA TYR A 102 6.26 7.41 6.40
C TYR A 102 4.90 8.04 6.62
N PHE A 103 4.25 8.42 5.53
CA PHE A 103 2.88 8.88 5.51
C PHE A 103 2.21 8.52 4.18
N CYS A 104 0.88 8.44 4.17
CA CYS A 104 0.10 7.95 3.05
C CYS A 104 -1.29 8.58 3.00
N SER A 105 -2.05 8.26 1.96
CA SER A 105 -3.45 8.63 1.77
C SER A 105 -4.37 7.97 2.82
N GLU A 106 -5.55 8.52 3.02
CA GLU A 106 -6.59 7.88 3.83
C GLU A 106 -7.03 6.55 3.20
N PHE A 107 -7.11 6.50 1.87
CA PHE A 107 -7.36 5.25 1.14
C PHE A 107 -6.40 4.13 1.57
N TRP A 108 -5.10 4.41 1.61
CA TRP A 108 -4.10 3.42 1.98
C TRP A 108 -4.24 2.96 3.44
N HIS A 109 -4.59 3.87 4.35
CA HIS A 109 -4.80 3.56 5.76
C HIS A 109 -5.97 2.60 5.98
N GLN A 110 -7.06 2.79 5.23
CA GLN A 110 -8.31 2.08 5.44
C GLN A 110 -8.43 0.80 4.62
N MET A 111 -7.62 0.63 3.56
CA MET A 111 -7.74 -0.53 2.70
C MET A 111 -7.07 -1.78 3.30
N PRO A 112 -7.81 -2.85 3.61
CA PRO A 112 -7.21 -4.12 3.99
C PRO A 112 -6.48 -4.74 2.79
N CYS A 113 -5.14 -4.86 2.90
CA CYS A 113 -4.30 -5.15 1.74
C CYS A 113 -4.10 -6.64 1.45
N TYR A 114 -4.38 -7.55 2.39
CA TYR A 114 -3.96 -8.96 2.28
C TYR A 114 -5.12 -9.91 2.56
N GLU A 115 -5.51 -10.65 1.52
CA GLU A 115 -6.66 -11.57 1.58
C GLU A 115 -6.32 -12.93 0.99
N TRP A 116 -7.10 -13.95 1.41
CA TRP A 116 -7.01 -15.30 0.86
C TRP A 116 -7.60 -15.34 -0.54
N GLY A 117 -6.89 -15.99 -1.47
CA GLY A 117 -7.36 -16.08 -2.83
C GLY A 117 -6.42 -16.85 -3.75
N ALA A 118 -6.73 -16.73 -5.04
CA ALA A 118 -5.95 -17.30 -6.12
C ALA A 118 -5.74 -16.26 -7.22
N SER A 119 -4.61 -16.35 -7.91
CA SER A 119 -4.31 -15.46 -9.03
C SER A 119 -3.58 -16.20 -10.16
N ALA A 120 -3.74 -15.66 -11.38
CA ALA A 120 -3.02 -16.05 -12.57
C ALA A 120 -2.28 -14.84 -13.12
N THR A 121 -0.97 -14.93 -13.25
CA THR A 121 -0.10 -13.90 -13.82
C THR A 121 0.34 -14.33 -15.21
N LEU A 122 0.01 -13.52 -16.21
CA LEU A 122 0.48 -13.66 -17.58
C LEU A 122 1.59 -12.65 -17.83
N GLY A 123 2.79 -13.14 -18.15
CA GLY A 123 3.96 -12.32 -18.48
C GLY A 123 4.32 -12.40 -19.96
N TRP A 124 4.71 -11.30 -20.55
CA TRP A 124 5.25 -11.25 -21.91
C TRP A 124 6.32 -10.17 -22.02
N ASN A 125 6.88 -10.00 -23.20
CA ASN A 125 7.89 -8.97 -23.44
C ASN A 125 9.10 -9.08 -22.49
N GLU A 126 9.59 -10.35 -22.32
CA GLU A 126 10.69 -10.66 -21.39
C GLU A 126 10.37 -10.30 -19.91
N GLY A 127 9.09 -10.40 -19.52
CA GLY A 127 8.64 -10.08 -18.16
C GLY A 127 8.47 -8.58 -17.86
N ARG A 128 8.66 -7.70 -18.86
CA ARG A 128 8.43 -6.26 -18.71
C ARG A 128 6.96 -5.90 -18.57
N ASP A 129 6.08 -6.73 -19.15
CA ASP A 129 4.63 -6.59 -19.05
C ASP A 129 4.03 -7.79 -18.34
N ARG A 130 3.10 -7.54 -17.44
CA ARG A 130 2.35 -8.57 -16.73
C ARG A 130 0.89 -8.15 -16.58
N ILE A 131 -0.03 -9.07 -16.84
CA ILE A 131 -1.42 -8.96 -16.41
C ILE A 131 -1.67 -10.00 -15.33
N ILE A 132 -2.29 -9.59 -14.24
CA ILE A 132 -2.65 -10.44 -13.12
C ILE A 132 -4.16 -10.45 -13.01
N PHE A 133 -4.76 -11.63 -13.04
CA PHE A 133 -6.15 -11.88 -12.70
C PHE A 133 -6.20 -12.49 -11.32
N GLN A 134 -7.07 -11.97 -10.45
CA GLN A 134 -7.20 -12.46 -9.09
C GLN A 134 -8.66 -12.56 -8.69
N ILE A 135 -8.98 -13.64 -7.97
CA ILE A 135 -10.15 -13.76 -7.11
C ILE A 135 -9.68 -13.95 -5.68
N CYS A 136 -10.19 -13.14 -4.75
CA CYS A 136 -9.85 -13.26 -3.34
C CYS A 136 -11.08 -12.94 -2.47
N GLU A 137 -10.99 -13.22 -1.16
CA GLU A 137 -11.98 -12.73 -0.21
C GLU A 137 -12.06 -11.21 -0.30
N SER A 138 -13.27 -10.66 -0.11
CA SER A 138 -13.43 -9.21 -0.10
C SER A 138 -12.74 -8.59 1.10
N PRO A 139 -11.91 -7.54 0.91
CA PRO A 139 -11.35 -6.77 2.01
C PRO A 139 -12.43 -6.12 2.89
N PHE A 140 -13.68 -6.00 2.40
CA PHE A 140 -14.79 -5.41 3.15
C PHE A 140 -15.69 -6.40 3.87
N ARG A 141 -15.37 -7.69 3.87
CA ARG A 141 -16.18 -8.75 4.50
C ARG A 141 -16.50 -8.49 5.98
N ASN A 142 -15.58 -7.85 6.72
CA ASN A 142 -15.77 -7.55 8.13
C ASN A 142 -16.83 -6.46 8.38
N HIS A 143 -17.10 -5.59 7.41
CA HIS A 143 -18.15 -4.58 7.46
C HIS A 143 -19.54 -5.18 7.23
N ALA A 144 -19.63 -6.32 6.55
CA ALA A 144 -20.89 -7.01 6.18
C ALA A 144 -21.21 -8.21 7.08
N GLN A 145 -20.71 -8.28 8.29
CA GLN A 145 -20.99 -9.33 9.28
C GLN A 145 -20.63 -10.76 8.82
N GLY A 146 -19.46 -10.93 8.19
CA GLY A 146 -18.88 -12.25 7.92
C GLY A 146 -19.55 -13.06 6.79
N LYS A 147 -20.25 -12.41 5.87
CA LYS A 147 -20.78 -13.05 4.68
C LYS A 147 -19.64 -13.46 3.73
N ASP A 148 -19.86 -14.57 2.98
CA ASP A 148 -18.97 -14.95 1.88
C ASP A 148 -19.05 -13.90 0.77
N MET A 149 -18.03 -13.06 0.71
CA MET A 149 -17.89 -11.99 -0.26
C MET A 149 -16.53 -12.06 -0.92
N TYR A 150 -16.47 -11.64 -2.17
CA TYR A 150 -15.27 -11.75 -3.00
C TYR A 150 -14.89 -10.43 -3.65
N ALA A 151 -13.63 -10.36 -4.05
CA ALA A 151 -13.10 -9.32 -4.91
C ALA A 151 -12.49 -9.96 -6.17
N TYR A 152 -12.75 -9.30 -7.31
CA TYR A 152 -12.27 -9.69 -8.64
C TYR A 152 -11.36 -8.58 -9.15
N ASN A 153 -10.11 -8.90 -9.40
CA ASN A 153 -9.08 -7.93 -9.69
C ASN A 153 -8.37 -8.24 -11.00
N VAL A 154 -8.14 -7.21 -11.78
CA VAL A 154 -7.26 -7.25 -12.96
C VAL A 154 -6.24 -6.14 -12.80
N LEU A 155 -4.96 -6.47 -12.80
CA LEU A 155 -3.86 -5.52 -12.71
C LEU A 155 -2.92 -5.72 -13.89
N TRP A 156 -2.63 -4.65 -14.61
CA TRP A 156 -1.54 -4.60 -15.57
C TRP A 156 -0.37 -3.79 -15.01
N SER A 157 0.82 -4.39 -15.02
CA SER A 157 2.06 -3.68 -14.75
C SER A 157 2.98 -3.74 -15.97
N GLY A 158 3.51 -2.57 -16.36
CA GLY A 158 4.36 -2.44 -17.54
C GLY A 158 5.61 -1.60 -17.26
N GLN A 159 6.69 -1.89 -18.00
CA GLN A 159 7.94 -1.12 -17.95
C GLN A 159 8.35 -0.72 -19.36
N HIS A 160 8.19 0.55 -19.71
CA HIS A 160 8.39 1.08 -21.05
C HIS A 160 9.37 2.27 -21.03
N GLY A 161 10.67 1.94 -21.06
CA GLY A 161 11.72 2.95 -21.02
C GLY A 161 11.71 3.78 -19.73
N LEU A 162 11.32 5.05 -19.83
CA LEU A 162 11.24 5.94 -18.68
C LEU A 162 9.94 5.79 -17.89
N LEU A 163 8.89 5.20 -18.48
CA LEU A 163 7.58 5.04 -17.89
C LEU A 163 7.39 3.61 -17.37
N SER A 164 6.95 3.49 -16.13
CA SER A 164 6.41 2.26 -15.57
C SER A 164 4.96 2.50 -15.13
N THR A 165 4.11 1.49 -15.29
CA THR A 165 2.68 1.56 -14.99
C THR A 165 2.27 0.47 -14.03
N ALA A 166 1.26 0.77 -13.20
CA ALA A 166 0.55 -0.17 -12.34
C ALA A 166 -0.94 0.19 -12.38
N TRP A 167 -1.66 -0.32 -13.38
CA TRP A 167 -3.07 0.01 -13.61
C TRP A 167 -3.96 -1.16 -13.27
N SER A 168 -5.08 -0.89 -12.61
CA SER A 168 -6.03 -1.94 -12.29
C SER A 168 -7.47 -1.53 -12.49
N ALA A 169 -8.30 -2.56 -12.71
CA ALA A 169 -9.74 -2.52 -12.57
C ALA A 169 -10.13 -3.58 -11.53
N ASN A 170 -10.88 -3.17 -10.52
CA ASN A 170 -11.25 -4.00 -9.39
C ASN A 170 -12.75 -3.94 -9.17
N MET A 171 -13.37 -5.08 -8.90
CA MET A 171 -14.78 -5.21 -8.54
C MET A 171 -14.83 -5.90 -7.17
N ILE A 172 -15.15 -5.13 -6.13
CA ILE A 172 -15.05 -5.54 -4.72
C ILE A 172 -16.45 -5.58 -4.12
N GLU A 173 -16.87 -6.72 -3.59
CA GLU A 173 -18.14 -6.79 -2.87
C GLU A 173 -18.03 -6.02 -1.54
N TYR A 174 -18.96 -5.08 -1.32
CA TYR A 174 -19.11 -4.38 -0.04
C TYR A 174 -20.36 -4.84 0.74
N ASP A 175 -21.31 -5.50 0.07
CA ASP A 175 -22.42 -6.28 0.60
C ASP A 175 -22.69 -7.41 -0.40
N LYS A 176 -23.35 -8.49 0.01
CA LYS A 176 -23.57 -9.67 -0.83
C LYS A 176 -24.25 -9.28 -2.14
N GLY A 177 -23.54 -9.54 -3.25
CA GLY A 177 -23.99 -9.21 -4.61
C GLY A 177 -23.95 -7.72 -4.96
N LYS A 178 -23.39 -6.86 -4.12
CA LYS A 178 -23.22 -5.43 -4.38
C LYS A 178 -21.74 -5.07 -4.43
N TYR A 179 -21.35 -4.34 -5.46
CA TYR A 179 -19.94 -4.05 -5.77
C TYR A 179 -19.64 -2.58 -5.77
N ILE A 180 -18.45 -2.24 -5.24
CA ILE A 180 -17.76 -1.00 -5.53
C ILE A 180 -16.62 -1.32 -6.51
N ASN A 181 -16.50 -0.48 -7.55
CA ASN A 181 -15.50 -0.66 -8.59
C ASN A 181 -14.38 0.35 -8.39
N TYR A 182 -13.15 -0.11 -8.43
CA TYR A 182 -11.95 0.72 -8.39
C TYR A 182 -11.30 0.73 -9.77
N ILE A 183 -10.92 1.92 -10.23
CA ILE A 183 -10.04 2.11 -11.37
C ILE A 183 -8.81 2.85 -10.84
N ALA A 184 -7.69 2.18 -10.83
CA ALA A 184 -6.43 2.73 -10.36
C ALA A 184 -5.44 2.88 -11.51
N LEU A 185 -4.79 4.03 -11.61
CA LEU A 185 -3.80 4.37 -12.63
C LEU A 185 -2.52 4.86 -11.95
N GLY A 186 -1.62 3.92 -11.64
CA GLY A 186 -0.30 4.24 -11.09
C GLY A 186 0.73 4.45 -12.21
N ASN A 187 1.46 5.56 -12.16
CA ASN A 187 2.49 5.89 -13.12
C ASN A 187 3.77 6.30 -12.40
N GLU A 188 4.89 5.71 -12.81
CA GLU A 188 6.22 6.11 -12.38
C GLU A 188 7.01 6.58 -13.59
N VAL A 189 7.59 7.78 -13.51
CA VAL A 189 8.44 8.34 -14.56
C VAL A 189 9.85 8.56 -14.02
N LYS A 190 10.83 7.93 -14.64
CA LYS A 190 12.26 8.15 -14.38
C LYS A 190 12.73 9.35 -15.20
N LEU A 191 12.64 10.55 -14.62
CA LEU A 191 13.02 11.81 -15.29
C LEU A 191 14.53 11.88 -15.55
N SER A 192 15.33 11.27 -14.68
CA SER A 192 16.77 11.09 -14.84
C SER A 192 17.24 9.87 -14.03
N ARG A 193 18.55 9.62 -14.00
CA ARG A 193 19.13 8.60 -13.10
C ARG A 193 18.93 8.92 -11.61
N GLN A 194 18.73 10.19 -11.27
CA GLN A 194 18.64 10.68 -9.91
C GLN A 194 17.21 11.10 -9.53
N VAL A 195 16.33 11.38 -10.50
CA VAL A 195 15.00 11.95 -10.26
C VAL A 195 13.93 11.01 -10.76
N LYS A 196 13.01 10.67 -9.87
CA LYS A 196 11.84 9.84 -10.13
C LYS A 196 10.58 10.54 -9.65
N ALA A 197 9.53 10.51 -10.46
CA ALA A 197 8.20 10.98 -10.10
C ALA A 197 7.20 9.82 -10.14
N GLN A 198 6.30 9.76 -9.16
CA GLN A 198 5.18 8.82 -9.11
C GLN A 198 3.89 9.61 -9.01
N ILE A 199 2.87 9.18 -9.75
CA ILE A 199 1.53 9.76 -9.70
C ILE A 199 0.54 8.60 -9.75
N ASP A 200 -0.28 8.48 -8.71
CA ASP A 200 -1.39 7.53 -8.64
C ASP A 200 -2.72 8.30 -8.67
N PHE A 201 -3.64 7.77 -9.43
CA PHE A 201 -5.04 8.19 -9.42
C PHE A 201 -5.91 6.98 -9.18
N MET A 202 -6.81 7.05 -8.21
CA MET A 202 -7.78 6.00 -7.93
C MET A 202 -9.18 6.59 -7.88
N ASN A 203 -10.05 6.11 -8.75
CA ASN A 203 -11.48 6.42 -8.73
C ASN A 203 -12.27 5.24 -8.17
N ARG A 204 -13.28 5.53 -7.36
CA ARG A 204 -14.19 4.55 -6.78
C ARG A 204 -15.62 4.82 -7.27
N ALA A 205 -16.34 3.78 -7.70
CA ALA A 205 -17.69 3.90 -8.24
C ALA A 205 -18.56 2.69 -7.87
N VAL A 206 -19.82 2.92 -7.56
CA VAL A 206 -20.84 1.88 -7.43
C VAL A 206 -21.74 1.87 -8.66
N SER A 207 -22.52 0.80 -8.83
CA SER A 207 -23.48 0.67 -9.95
C SER A 207 -24.41 1.88 -10.04
N GLY A 208 -24.54 2.47 -11.21
CA GLY A 208 -25.34 3.66 -11.46
C GLY A 208 -24.71 5.00 -11.03
N HIS A 209 -23.56 4.97 -10.36
CA HIS A 209 -22.84 6.15 -9.87
C HIS A 209 -21.37 6.07 -10.25
N SER A 210 -20.98 6.79 -11.26
CA SER A 210 -19.61 6.84 -11.77
C SER A 210 -19.12 8.28 -11.74
N PHE A 211 -18.27 8.62 -10.75
CA PHE A 211 -17.80 9.98 -10.55
C PHE A 211 -16.28 10.07 -10.51
N LEU A 212 -15.68 10.45 -11.62
CA LEU A 212 -14.23 10.53 -11.76
C LEU A 212 -13.54 11.35 -10.68
N LEU A 213 -14.11 12.48 -10.26
CA LEU A 213 -13.45 13.41 -9.33
C LEU A 213 -14.23 13.63 -8.02
N LYS A 214 -15.37 12.96 -7.83
CA LYS A 214 -16.19 13.11 -6.61
C LYS A 214 -15.90 12.05 -5.56
N ASP A 215 -15.30 10.94 -5.97
CA ASP A 215 -14.85 9.87 -5.08
C ASP A 215 -13.55 9.30 -5.63
N CYS A 216 -12.44 9.89 -5.21
CA CYS A 216 -11.13 9.50 -5.69
C CYS A 216 -10.04 9.77 -4.64
N SER A 217 -8.91 9.12 -4.85
CA SER A 217 -7.64 9.43 -4.18
C SER A 217 -6.58 9.71 -5.23
N VAL A 218 -5.76 10.71 -4.95
CA VAL A 218 -4.60 11.08 -5.78
C VAL A 218 -3.36 11.09 -4.90
N MET A 219 -2.28 10.52 -5.38
CA MET A 219 -0.96 10.62 -4.77
C MET A 219 0.03 11.14 -5.80
N ALA A 220 0.90 12.04 -5.38
CA ALA A 220 2.06 12.46 -6.15
C ALA A 220 3.32 12.42 -5.26
N GLU A 221 4.38 11.83 -5.74
CA GLU A 221 5.68 11.78 -5.04
C GLU A 221 6.81 12.07 -6.01
N LEU A 222 7.72 12.94 -5.59
CA LEU A 222 8.98 13.22 -6.26
C LEU A 222 10.12 12.75 -5.36
N SER A 223 11.02 11.94 -5.91
CA SER A 223 12.23 11.47 -5.25
C SER A 223 13.47 11.97 -5.99
N TYR A 224 14.45 12.45 -5.24
CA TYR A 224 15.74 12.90 -5.76
C TYR A 224 16.90 12.24 -5.00
N MET A 225 17.69 11.44 -5.69
CA MET A 225 18.87 10.77 -5.15
C MET A 225 20.14 11.45 -5.67
N PRO A 226 20.64 12.50 -5.00
CA PRO A 226 21.89 13.16 -5.40
C PRO A 226 23.10 12.22 -5.34
N THR A 227 23.06 11.23 -4.47
CA THR A 227 24.06 10.17 -4.31
C THR A 227 23.35 8.84 -4.05
N GLU A 228 24.07 7.73 -4.13
CA GLU A 228 23.56 6.40 -3.76
C GLU A 228 23.18 6.27 -2.28
N LYS A 229 23.61 7.23 -1.44
CA LYS A 229 23.38 7.21 0.00
C LYS A 229 22.29 8.15 0.48
N VAL A 230 21.81 9.05 -0.35
CA VAL A 230 20.84 10.08 0.07
C VAL A 230 19.66 10.08 -0.88
N ASN A 231 18.46 9.96 -0.34
CA ASN A 231 17.22 10.20 -1.06
C ASN A 231 16.46 11.34 -0.37
N LEU A 232 16.10 12.35 -1.14
CA LEU A 232 15.19 13.42 -0.74
C LEU A 232 13.85 13.15 -1.40
N PHE A 233 12.75 13.27 -0.67
CA PHE A 233 11.44 13.09 -1.26
C PHE A 233 10.45 14.17 -0.81
N ALA A 234 9.51 14.46 -1.68
CA ALA A 234 8.32 15.26 -1.39
C ALA A 234 7.10 14.49 -1.89
N LYS A 235 6.03 14.47 -1.09
CA LYS A 235 4.82 13.72 -1.39
C LYS A 235 3.58 14.51 -1.01
N ALA A 236 2.54 14.41 -1.83
CA ALA A 236 1.21 14.92 -1.55
C ALA A 236 0.17 13.83 -1.82
N THR A 237 -0.88 13.79 -1.00
CA THR A 237 -2.07 12.96 -1.23
C THR A 237 -3.33 13.81 -1.12
N TYR A 238 -4.34 13.48 -1.90
CA TYR A 238 -5.66 14.07 -1.83
C TYR A 238 -6.70 12.97 -1.88
N ASP A 239 -7.56 12.90 -0.86
CA ASP A 239 -8.65 11.96 -0.73
C ASP A 239 -9.96 12.71 -0.67
N VAL A 240 -10.91 12.39 -1.54
CA VAL A 240 -12.22 13.03 -1.57
C VAL A 240 -13.33 12.01 -1.79
N ASN A 241 -14.43 12.16 -1.06
CA ASN A 241 -15.71 11.52 -1.35
C ASN A 241 -16.86 12.51 -1.13
N ASN A 242 -17.21 13.23 -2.20
CA ASN A 242 -18.35 14.16 -2.30
C ASN A 242 -19.57 13.46 -2.92
N THR A 243 -19.83 12.23 -2.49
CA THR A 243 -20.97 11.43 -2.92
C THR A 243 -21.80 11.01 -1.71
N ASP A 244 -22.92 10.35 -1.97
CA ASP A 244 -23.76 9.70 -0.96
C ASP A 244 -23.52 8.17 -0.88
N LYS A 245 -22.38 7.69 -1.45
CA LYS A 245 -22.05 6.26 -1.52
C LYS A 245 -21.57 5.72 -0.18
N VAL A 246 -22.45 5.19 0.62
CA VAL A 246 -22.13 4.49 1.88
C VAL A 246 -21.26 3.24 1.67
N ALA A 247 -21.08 2.81 0.43
CA ALA A 247 -20.30 1.62 0.04
C ALA A 247 -18.77 1.84 0.07
N ASP A 248 -18.27 3.06 0.16
CA ASP A 248 -16.83 3.35 0.22
C ASP A 248 -16.35 3.34 1.68
N TYR A 249 -15.84 2.20 2.11
CA TYR A 249 -15.27 2.03 3.45
C TYR A 249 -13.83 2.56 3.57
N THR A 250 -13.21 2.94 2.47
CA THR A 250 -11.84 3.47 2.48
C THR A 250 -11.82 4.99 2.62
N VAL A 251 -12.69 5.69 1.89
CA VAL A 251 -12.86 7.14 2.00
C VAL A 251 -14.36 7.42 2.10
N MET A 252 -14.86 7.62 3.31
CA MET A 252 -16.29 7.75 3.57
C MET A 252 -16.87 9.07 3.05
N PRO A 253 -18.18 9.10 2.71
CA PRO A 253 -18.85 10.30 2.24
C PRO A 253 -18.64 11.51 3.16
N GLY A 254 -18.34 12.66 2.57
CA GLY A 254 -18.05 13.91 3.28
C GLY A 254 -16.59 14.06 3.69
N THR A 255 -15.72 13.12 3.32
CA THR A 255 -14.26 13.26 3.46
C THR A 255 -13.71 14.13 2.34
N GLU A 256 -12.86 15.08 2.68
CA GLU A 256 -12.02 15.84 1.77
C GLU A 256 -10.73 16.21 2.50
N LEU A 257 -9.65 15.49 2.21
CA LEU A 257 -8.37 15.59 2.90
C LEU A 257 -7.24 15.84 1.92
N THR A 258 -6.35 16.75 2.29
CA THR A 258 -5.05 16.92 1.65
C THR A 258 -3.97 16.64 2.68
N ARG A 259 -3.01 15.80 2.35
CA ARG A 259 -1.78 15.59 3.12
C ARG A 259 -0.58 15.88 2.24
N PHE A 260 0.37 16.62 2.76
CA PHE A 260 1.63 16.88 2.06
C PHE A 260 2.79 16.88 3.04
N GLY A 261 3.95 16.58 2.52
CA GLY A 261 5.16 16.51 3.33
C GLY A 261 6.36 16.08 2.52
N GLY A 262 7.43 15.79 3.23
CA GLY A 262 8.66 15.31 2.63
C GLY A 262 9.67 14.90 3.68
N GLY A 263 10.81 14.41 3.20
CA GLY A 263 11.83 13.95 4.11
C GLY A 263 13.13 13.59 3.41
N VAL A 264 14.03 13.06 4.22
CA VAL A 264 15.34 12.57 3.81
C VAL A 264 15.53 11.14 4.31
N GLU A 265 16.11 10.32 3.47
CA GLU A 265 16.61 9.00 3.80
C GLU A 265 18.12 8.97 3.61
N TYR A 266 18.83 8.35 4.53
CA TYR A 266 20.27 8.13 4.45
C TYR A 266 20.59 6.65 4.55
N TYR A 267 21.34 6.14 3.58
CA TYR A 267 21.75 4.75 3.42
C TYR A 267 23.25 4.63 3.67
N PRO A 268 23.72 4.43 4.91
CA PRO A 268 25.15 4.39 5.22
C PRO A 268 25.92 3.30 4.47
N LEU A 269 25.24 2.19 4.15
CA LEU A 269 25.83 1.04 3.44
C LEU A 269 25.62 1.08 1.91
N SER A 270 25.03 2.16 1.38
CA SER A 270 24.61 2.29 -0.03
C SER A 270 23.62 1.21 -0.49
N ASP A 271 22.93 0.55 0.45
CA ASP A 271 21.85 -0.40 0.22
C ASP A 271 20.77 -0.25 1.32
N ASP A 272 19.71 -1.07 1.23
CA ASP A 272 18.54 -0.96 2.11
C ASP A 272 18.68 -1.68 3.47
N ARG A 273 19.84 -2.28 3.78
CA ARG A 273 20.05 -2.98 5.06
C ARG A 273 19.97 -2.07 6.26
N VAL A 274 20.45 -0.84 6.11
CA VAL A 274 20.34 0.20 7.14
C VAL A 274 19.89 1.49 6.48
N ARG A 275 18.80 2.07 6.99
CA ARG A 275 18.26 3.35 6.53
C ARG A 275 17.91 4.22 7.72
N LEU A 276 18.54 5.38 7.82
CA LEU A 276 18.11 6.46 8.69
C LEU A 276 17.14 7.36 7.92
N HIS A 277 16.16 7.92 8.59
CA HIS A 277 15.22 8.84 7.96
C HIS A 277 14.79 9.95 8.91
N ALA A 278 14.39 11.06 8.32
CA ALA A 278 13.63 12.12 8.98
C ALA A 278 12.57 12.62 8.01
N ASN A 279 11.34 12.79 8.47
CA ASN A 279 10.27 13.34 7.65
C ASN A 279 9.30 14.19 8.44
N TYR A 280 8.57 15.03 7.72
CA TYR A 280 7.49 15.86 8.22
C TYR A 280 6.32 15.79 7.26
N SER A 281 5.09 15.76 7.78
CA SER A 281 3.87 15.90 6.99
C SER A 281 2.81 16.72 7.71
N TYR A 282 1.95 17.36 6.94
CA TYR A 282 0.81 18.13 7.40
C TYR A 282 -0.46 17.71 6.68
N VAL A 283 -1.55 17.64 7.43
CA VAL A 283 -2.88 17.29 6.93
C VAL A 283 -3.82 18.49 7.12
N THR A 284 -4.63 18.75 6.11
CA THR A 284 -5.73 19.73 6.19
C THR A 284 -6.98 19.18 5.52
N GLY A 285 -8.13 19.54 6.05
CA GLY A 285 -9.44 19.14 5.54
C GLY A 285 -10.24 18.29 6.52
N LYS A 286 -11.27 17.62 6.03
CA LYS A 286 -12.22 16.87 6.85
C LYS A 286 -12.11 15.38 6.57
N ASN A 287 -12.00 14.57 7.61
CA ASN A 287 -12.12 13.11 7.55
C ASN A 287 -13.44 12.66 8.19
N SER A 288 -14.28 11.98 7.42
CA SER A 288 -15.55 11.42 7.89
C SER A 288 -15.45 9.95 8.31
N ASN A 289 -14.30 9.30 8.13
CA ASN A 289 -14.08 7.95 8.61
C ASN A 289 -14.05 7.97 10.15
N PRO A 290 -14.84 7.15 10.86
CA PRO A 290 -14.91 7.15 12.33
C PRO A 290 -13.57 6.80 12.98
N ASP A 291 -12.81 5.89 12.37
CA ASP A 291 -11.48 5.47 12.80
C ASP A 291 -10.38 6.07 11.91
N GLY A 292 -10.64 7.21 11.28
CA GLY A 292 -9.72 7.89 10.39
C GLY A 292 -8.41 8.26 11.10
N ALA A 293 -7.27 7.82 10.54
CA ALA A 293 -5.95 8.10 11.09
C ALA A 293 -5.52 9.55 10.83
N LEU A 294 -6.09 10.19 9.82
CA LEU A 294 -5.78 11.57 9.44
C LEU A 294 -6.82 12.53 10.01
N ARG A 295 -6.35 13.61 10.63
CA ARG A 295 -7.19 14.66 11.22
C ARG A 295 -6.85 16.01 10.60
N ASP A 296 -7.83 16.90 10.53
CA ASP A 296 -7.58 18.29 10.12
C ASP A 296 -6.52 18.94 11.01
N LYS A 297 -5.65 19.74 10.40
CA LYS A 297 -4.54 20.45 11.06
C LYS A 297 -3.57 19.54 11.82
N GLN A 298 -3.49 18.28 11.41
CA GLN A 298 -2.53 17.33 11.97
C GLN A 298 -1.17 17.55 11.34
N SER A 299 -0.14 17.78 12.17
CA SER A 299 1.25 17.70 11.75
C SER A 299 1.96 16.54 12.42
N PHE A 300 2.83 15.91 11.67
CA PHE A 300 3.55 14.73 12.09
C PHE A 300 5.03 14.85 11.68
N PHE A 301 5.90 14.63 12.65
CA PHE A 301 7.33 14.59 12.46
C PHE A 301 7.87 13.27 13.01
N ASP A 302 8.72 12.60 12.27
CA ASP A 302 9.49 11.48 12.81
C ASP A 302 10.95 11.47 12.33
N VAL A 303 11.79 10.86 13.16
CA VAL A 303 13.17 10.50 12.87
C VAL A 303 13.36 9.06 13.30
N GLY A 304 13.91 8.22 12.45
CA GLY A 304 13.99 6.81 12.77
C GLY A 304 15.07 6.04 12.02
N LEU A 305 15.07 4.76 12.36
CA LEU A 305 15.99 3.76 11.84
C LEU A 305 15.22 2.54 11.36
N THR A 306 15.46 2.15 10.11
CA THR A 306 15.06 0.85 9.57
C THR A 306 16.31 -0.01 9.38
N TRP A 307 16.24 -1.27 9.82
CA TRP A 307 17.31 -2.22 9.50
C TRP A 307 16.74 -3.56 9.00
N ARG A 308 17.50 -4.20 8.12
CA ARG A 308 17.17 -5.47 7.50
C ARG A 308 18.35 -6.43 7.61
N ILE A 309 18.15 -7.49 8.38
CA ILE A 309 19.12 -8.60 8.46
C ILE A 309 18.66 -9.64 7.44
N ARG A 310 19.53 -9.97 6.51
CA ARG A 310 19.28 -11.00 5.48
C ARG A 310 20.52 -11.88 5.27
N ASN A 311 20.29 -13.17 5.01
CA ASN A 311 21.33 -14.11 4.57
C ASN A 311 21.48 -14.10 3.06
#